data_1d485db41eb3c50b0ea9e0622c5323cc
#
_entry.id   1d485db41eb3c50b0ea9e0622c5323cc
#
_cell.length_a   1.000
_cell.length_b   1.000
_cell.length_c   1.000
_cell.angle_alpha   90.00
_cell.angle_beta   90.00
_cell.angle_gamma   90.00
#
_symmetry.space_group_name_H-M   'P 1'
#
loop_
_entity.id
_entity.type
_entity.pdbx_description
1 polymer ?
#
loop_
_entity_poly.entity_id
_entity_poly.type
_entity_poly.pdbx_seq_one_letter_code
_entity_poly.pdbx_strand_id
1 'polypeptide(L)'
;SSDFSNCSIFCSYIAHGSRAFFVMADDHMFPPIMKKLDKRGIPTVSIILLAIFTIITCQFDFTTLVMVTNPIQIYLYVMIAACILKARKLYPVEERKKMGLTVMPGGNLGLYLCSALVILVSLVIIYVNGTEYFTVGFVAIFGGLLAYMVCKWVYKGRVLDDPEVYPLNPKTKLDLGDLIHIGDYCWLFGLLSIGGAIFLYFYEREYGVEYYLEEYESGLFSNFYGMIFLCAGLGAALLIGGLILRKIGQKTEGPELAKLETVRKER
;
A
#
# COMPACT_ATOMS: atom_id res chain seq x y z
N SER A 1 8.12 34.68 8.80
CA SER A 1 6.84 33.95 9.01
C SER A 1 6.80 32.59 8.30
N SER A 2 7.51 32.40 7.20
CA SER A 2 7.56 31.10 6.49
C SER A 2 8.21 29.99 7.30
N ASP A 3 9.28 30.30 8.04
CA ASP A 3 10.03 29.34 8.83
C ASP A 3 9.20 28.78 10.00
N PHE A 4 8.38 29.64 10.62
CA PHE A 4 7.48 29.22 11.69
C PHE A 4 6.37 28.28 11.15
N SER A 5 5.83 28.56 9.97
CA SER A 5 4.87 27.69 9.28
C SER A 5 5.47 26.33 8.96
N ASN A 6 6.68 26.31 8.40
CA ASN A 6 7.39 25.07 8.09
C ASN A 6 7.68 24.24 9.33
N CYS A 7 8.10 24.87 10.43
CA CYS A 7 8.35 24.19 11.70
C CYS A 7 7.05 23.54 12.25
N SER A 8 5.93 24.24 12.18
CA SER A 8 4.62 23.72 12.60
C SER A 8 4.19 22.51 11.78
N ILE A 9 4.36 22.57 10.46
CA ILE A 9 4.08 21.46 9.56
C ILE A 9 4.97 20.25 9.90
N PHE A 10 6.26 20.48 10.12
CA PHE A 10 7.21 19.42 10.48
C PHE A 10 6.82 18.72 11.79
N CYS A 11 6.47 19.48 12.83
CA CYS A 11 6.00 18.91 14.09
C CYS A 11 4.73 18.08 13.91
N SER A 12 3.81 18.54 13.06
CA SER A 12 2.59 17.82 12.75
C SER A 12 2.88 16.50 12.04
N TYR A 13 3.76 16.49 11.04
CA TYR A 13 4.16 15.27 10.34
C TYR A 13 4.85 14.25 11.26
N ILE A 14 5.73 14.69 12.15
CA ILE A 14 6.38 13.80 13.13
C ILE A 14 5.33 13.19 14.06
N ALA A 15 4.39 13.99 14.56
CA ALA A 15 3.34 13.51 15.45
C ALA A 15 2.42 12.48 14.77
N HIS A 16 2.01 12.72 13.53
CA HIS A 16 1.15 11.80 12.79
C HIS A 16 1.92 10.55 12.33
N GLY A 17 3.13 10.71 11.79
CA GLY A 17 3.95 9.61 11.32
C GLY A 17 4.33 8.62 12.43
N SER A 18 4.69 9.13 13.60
CA SER A 18 5.03 8.27 14.75
C SER A 18 3.83 7.47 15.26
N ARG A 19 2.63 8.06 15.22
CA ARG A 19 1.39 7.37 15.57
C ARG A 19 1.00 6.32 14.54
N ALA A 20 1.25 6.58 13.25
CA ALA A 20 1.01 5.59 12.20
C ALA A 20 1.84 4.32 12.42
N PHE A 21 3.14 4.44 12.74
CA PHE A 21 3.98 3.29 13.09
C PHE A 21 3.49 2.56 14.34
N PHE A 22 3.03 3.31 15.34
CA PHE A 22 2.45 2.72 16.55
C PHE A 22 1.21 1.89 16.21
N VAL A 23 0.26 2.44 15.45
CA VAL A 23 -0.96 1.75 15.03
C VAL A 23 -0.64 0.53 14.16
N MET A 24 0.30 0.65 13.21
CA MET A 24 0.74 -0.49 12.41
C MET A 24 1.34 -1.62 13.26
N ALA A 25 2.05 -1.28 14.34
CA ALA A 25 2.57 -2.27 15.28
C ALA A 25 1.45 -2.85 16.17
N ASP A 26 0.42 -2.06 16.46
CA ASP A 26 -0.77 -2.50 17.18
C ASP A 26 -1.58 -3.49 16.32
N ASP A 27 -1.71 -3.23 15.04
CA ASP A 27 -2.34 -4.11 14.05
C ASP A 27 -1.43 -5.27 13.57
N HIS A 28 -0.32 -5.57 14.24
CA HIS A 28 0.64 -6.65 13.92
C HIS A 28 1.36 -6.54 12.57
N MET A 29 1.31 -5.39 11.96
CA MET A 29 1.95 -5.14 10.66
C MET A 29 3.40 -4.69 10.78
N PHE A 30 3.83 -4.33 12.01
CA PHE A 30 5.15 -3.78 12.30
C PHE A 30 5.75 -4.38 13.58
N PRO A 31 7.08 -4.30 13.80
CA PRO A 31 7.72 -4.87 14.99
C PRO A 31 7.11 -4.36 16.30
N PRO A 32 6.86 -5.24 17.29
CA PRO A 32 6.18 -4.88 18.54
C PRO A 32 6.96 -3.85 19.39
N ILE A 33 8.23 -3.63 19.10
CA ILE A 33 9.03 -2.58 19.76
C ILE A 33 8.45 -1.18 19.53
N MET A 34 7.75 -0.98 18.42
CA MET A 34 7.09 0.29 18.08
C MET A 34 5.84 0.58 18.93
N LYS A 35 5.29 -0.44 19.61
CA LYS A 35 4.20 -0.29 20.58
C LYS A 35 4.64 0.34 21.90
N LYS A 36 5.95 0.39 22.18
CA LYS A 36 6.43 0.93 23.44
C LYS A 36 6.14 2.41 23.56
N LEU A 37 5.32 2.74 24.55
CA LEU A 37 5.04 4.10 24.96
C LEU A 37 5.95 4.49 26.13
N ASP A 38 6.42 5.73 26.14
CA ASP A 38 7.08 6.31 27.30
C ASP A 38 6.08 6.58 28.44
N LYS A 39 6.55 6.94 29.62
CA LYS A 39 5.73 7.30 30.79
C LYS A 39 4.68 8.39 30.50
N ARG A 40 4.89 9.16 29.44
CA ARG A 40 3.99 10.23 28.95
C ARG A 40 3.02 9.77 27.85
N GLY A 41 2.99 8.48 27.51
CA GLY A 41 2.16 7.96 26.42
C GLY A 41 2.66 8.31 25.02
N ILE A 42 3.96 8.64 24.87
CA ILE A 42 4.57 9.02 23.59
C ILE A 42 5.30 7.81 22.98
N PRO A 43 5.10 7.48 21.69
CA PRO A 43 5.78 6.39 21.01
C PRO A 43 7.23 6.79 20.62
N THR A 44 8.13 6.85 21.60
CA THR A 44 9.50 7.36 21.44
C THR A 44 10.29 6.57 20.41
N VAL A 45 10.15 5.25 20.38
CA VAL A 45 10.86 4.38 19.42
C VAL A 45 10.44 4.72 17.98
N SER A 46 9.15 4.93 17.75
CA SER A 46 8.61 5.31 16.44
C SER A 46 9.11 6.70 16.00
N ILE A 47 9.25 7.64 16.93
CA ILE A 47 9.81 8.97 16.65
C ILE A 47 11.28 8.88 16.24
N ILE A 48 12.08 8.09 16.97
CA ILE A 48 13.50 7.89 16.65
C ILE A 48 13.65 7.25 15.27
N LEU A 49 12.86 6.22 14.98
CA LEU A 49 12.86 5.59 13.66
C LEU A 49 12.52 6.58 12.54
N LEU A 50 11.49 7.39 12.74
CA LEU A 50 11.08 8.42 11.78
C LEU A 50 12.20 9.44 11.57
N ALA A 51 12.88 9.87 12.64
CA ALA A 51 14.01 10.79 12.56
C ALA A 51 15.17 10.19 11.75
N ILE A 52 15.50 8.90 11.96
CA ILE A 52 16.53 8.21 11.20
C ILE A 52 16.14 8.15 9.71
N PHE A 53 14.91 7.79 9.39
CA PHE A 53 14.43 7.80 8.01
C PHE A 53 14.50 9.19 7.39
N THR A 54 14.12 10.23 8.12
CA THR A 54 14.20 11.60 7.64
C THR A 54 15.65 12.01 7.34
N ILE A 55 16.61 11.66 8.20
CA ILE A 55 18.03 11.94 7.96
C ILE A 55 18.53 11.23 6.70
N ILE A 56 18.13 9.98 6.49
CA ILE A 56 18.50 9.22 5.29
C ILE A 56 17.87 9.86 4.04
N THR A 57 16.60 10.24 4.10
CA THR A 57 15.90 10.85 2.95
C THR A 57 16.44 12.25 2.61
N CYS A 58 16.97 12.98 3.57
CA CYS A 58 17.65 14.27 3.33
C CYS A 58 18.93 14.17 2.47
N GLN A 59 19.45 12.96 2.25
CA GLN A 59 20.59 12.74 1.35
C GLN A 59 20.19 12.69 -0.14
N PHE A 60 18.90 12.51 -0.41
CA PHE A 60 18.37 12.46 -1.77
C PHE A 60 17.92 13.85 -2.22
N ASP A 61 18.02 14.10 -3.50
CA ASP A 61 17.51 15.32 -4.11
C ASP A 61 15.97 15.34 -4.10
N PHE A 62 15.40 16.53 -4.26
CA PHE A 62 13.95 16.73 -4.21
C PHE A 62 13.22 15.94 -5.29
N THR A 63 13.79 15.85 -6.50
CA THR A 63 13.18 15.13 -7.62
C THR A 63 13.03 13.64 -7.30
N THR A 64 14.08 13.00 -6.79
CA THR A 64 14.06 11.60 -6.37
C THR A 64 13.02 11.34 -5.27
N LEU A 65 12.92 12.24 -4.29
CA LEU A 65 11.90 12.11 -3.23
C LEU A 65 10.47 12.18 -3.79
N VAL A 66 10.24 13.09 -4.72
CA VAL A 66 8.93 13.21 -5.39
C VAL A 66 8.64 11.97 -6.24
N MET A 67 9.63 11.44 -6.96
CA MET A 67 9.51 10.19 -7.74
C MET A 67 9.06 9.00 -6.89
N VAL A 68 9.58 8.88 -5.68
CA VAL A 68 9.22 7.78 -4.78
C VAL A 68 7.86 7.99 -4.11
N THR A 69 7.56 9.22 -3.69
CA THR A 69 6.36 9.49 -2.88
C THR A 69 5.07 9.58 -3.69
N ASN A 70 5.09 10.15 -4.89
CA ASN A 70 3.90 10.32 -5.71
C ASN A 70 3.17 9.00 -6.03
N PRO A 71 3.82 7.96 -6.55
CA PRO A 71 3.17 6.68 -6.84
C PRO A 71 2.58 6.02 -5.59
N ILE A 72 3.26 6.14 -4.44
CA ILE A 72 2.76 5.60 -3.17
C ILE A 72 1.48 6.32 -2.75
N GLN A 73 1.41 7.65 -2.89
CA GLN A 73 0.20 8.42 -2.61
C GLN A 73 -0.95 8.07 -3.56
N ILE A 74 -0.67 7.92 -4.84
CA ILE A 74 -1.67 7.51 -5.84
C ILE A 74 -2.26 6.16 -5.47
N TYR A 75 -1.40 5.19 -5.14
CA TYR A 75 -1.83 3.88 -4.66
C TYR A 75 -2.69 3.97 -3.40
N LEU A 76 -2.29 4.80 -2.43
CA LEU A 76 -3.06 5.02 -1.21
C LEU A 76 -4.47 5.54 -1.52
N TYR A 77 -4.63 6.49 -2.43
CA TYR A 77 -5.95 7.01 -2.80
C TYR A 77 -6.83 5.95 -3.46
N VAL A 78 -6.28 5.14 -4.34
CA VAL A 78 -7.02 4.02 -4.96
C VAL A 78 -7.45 3.00 -3.90
N MET A 79 -6.57 2.67 -2.95
CA MET A 79 -6.89 1.76 -1.85
C MET A 79 -7.97 2.32 -0.91
N ILE A 80 -7.91 3.62 -0.58
CA ILE A 80 -8.95 4.30 0.20
C ILE A 80 -10.30 4.22 -0.52
N ALA A 81 -10.34 4.49 -1.81
CA ALA A 81 -11.57 4.38 -2.60
C ALA A 81 -12.13 2.94 -2.56
N ALA A 82 -11.28 1.93 -2.73
CA ALA A 82 -11.68 0.52 -2.63
C ALA A 82 -12.19 0.15 -1.22
N CYS A 83 -11.53 0.61 -0.18
CA CYS A 83 -11.96 0.41 1.22
C CYS A 83 -13.33 1.05 1.50
N ILE A 84 -13.57 2.25 1.00
CA ILE A 84 -14.86 2.94 1.16
C ILE A 84 -15.97 2.15 0.46
N LEU A 85 -15.72 1.63 -0.75
CA LEU A 85 -16.69 0.80 -1.48
C LEU A 85 -17.00 -0.51 -0.73
N LYS A 86 -15.98 -1.16 -0.16
CA LYS A 86 -16.14 -2.37 0.66
C LYS A 86 -16.90 -2.07 1.95
N ALA A 87 -16.54 -0.99 2.65
CA ALA A 87 -17.21 -0.57 3.88
C ALA A 87 -18.71 -0.29 3.67
N ARG A 88 -19.07 0.25 2.49
CA ARG A 88 -20.49 0.48 2.16
C ARG A 88 -21.29 -0.81 1.98
N LYS A 89 -20.65 -1.88 1.50
CA LYS A 89 -21.29 -3.22 1.41
C LYS A 89 -21.48 -3.85 2.78
N LEU A 90 -20.51 -3.65 3.69
CA LEU A 90 -20.55 -4.20 5.05
C LEU A 90 -21.52 -3.44 5.97
N TYR A 91 -21.58 -2.12 5.83
CA TYR A 91 -22.40 -1.22 6.64
C TYR A 91 -23.39 -0.43 5.76
N PRO A 92 -24.62 -0.92 5.56
CA PRO A 92 -25.66 -0.22 4.81
C PRO A 92 -25.93 1.19 5.36
N VAL A 93 -26.50 2.06 4.51
CA VAL A 93 -26.73 3.48 4.86
C VAL A 93 -27.58 3.63 6.13
N GLU A 94 -28.54 2.73 6.34
CA GLU A 94 -29.44 2.78 7.48
C GLU A 94 -28.75 2.47 8.82
N GLU A 95 -27.86 1.49 8.83
CA GLU A 95 -27.04 1.18 10.00
C GLU A 95 -26.09 2.31 10.35
N ARG A 96 -25.47 2.91 9.33
CA ARG A 96 -24.57 4.07 9.53
C ARG A 96 -25.31 5.28 10.11
N LYS A 97 -26.54 5.55 9.66
CA LYS A 97 -27.38 6.60 10.25
C LYS A 97 -27.69 6.31 11.71
N LYS A 98 -28.01 5.05 12.05
CA LYS A 98 -28.25 4.64 13.44
C LYS A 98 -27.01 4.82 14.32
N MET A 99 -25.80 4.60 13.77
CA MET A 99 -24.52 4.82 14.45
C MET A 99 -24.11 6.30 14.52
N GLY A 100 -24.89 7.24 13.98
CA GLY A 100 -24.55 8.67 13.94
C GLY A 100 -23.40 9.00 12.99
N LEU A 101 -23.05 8.10 12.05
CA LEU A 101 -21.99 8.31 11.09
C LEU A 101 -22.46 9.20 9.93
N THR A 102 -21.55 10.06 9.45
CA THR A 102 -21.84 10.94 8.31
C THR A 102 -22.15 10.13 7.07
N VAL A 103 -23.24 10.48 6.41
CA VAL A 103 -23.66 9.88 5.15
C VAL A 103 -23.35 10.86 4.01
N MET A 104 -22.69 10.35 2.98
CA MET A 104 -22.33 11.16 1.83
C MET A 104 -23.58 11.67 1.08
N PRO A 105 -23.65 12.95 0.72
CA PRO A 105 -24.73 13.47 -0.10
C PRO A 105 -24.76 12.75 -1.47
N GLY A 106 -25.97 12.47 -1.99
CA GLY A 106 -26.14 11.67 -3.21
C GLY A 106 -26.17 10.15 -3.02
N GLY A 107 -26.08 9.67 -1.77
CA GLY A 107 -26.21 8.24 -1.46
C GLY A 107 -25.16 7.35 -2.12
N ASN A 108 -25.58 6.19 -2.62
CA ASN A 108 -24.67 5.23 -3.26
C ASN A 108 -24.15 5.73 -4.62
N LEU A 109 -24.96 6.46 -5.40
CA LEU A 109 -24.55 7.00 -6.69
C LEU A 109 -23.42 8.02 -6.53
N GLY A 110 -23.56 8.97 -5.58
CA GLY A 110 -22.52 9.94 -5.28
C GLY A 110 -21.20 9.27 -4.87
N LEU A 111 -21.28 8.21 -4.07
CA LEU A 111 -20.10 7.46 -3.67
C LEU A 111 -19.39 6.78 -4.84
N TYR A 112 -20.15 6.10 -5.72
CA TYR A 112 -19.56 5.43 -6.90
C TYR A 112 -18.93 6.44 -7.85
N LEU A 113 -19.58 7.58 -8.08
CA LEU A 113 -19.05 8.66 -8.92
C LEU A 113 -17.76 9.25 -8.35
N CYS A 114 -17.72 9.56 -7.05
CA CYS A 114 -16.50 10.07 -6.41
C CYS A 114 -15.37 9.04 -6.44
N SER A 115 -15.66 7.77 -6.16
CA SER A 115 -14.63 6.71 -6.22
C SER A 115 -14.11 6.50 -7.64
N ALA A 116 -14.99 6.54 -8.64
CA ALA A 116 -14.59 6.46 -10.05
C ALA A 116 -13.74 7.67 -10.47
N LEU A 117 -14.10 8.86 -10.01
CA LEU A 117 -13.32 10.07 -10.27
C LEU A 117 -11.92 9.99 -9.65
N VAL A 118 -11.80 9.52 -8.40
CA VAL A 118 -10.50 9.32 -7.74
C VAL A 118 -9.64 8.35 -8.51
N ILE A 119 -10.20 7.23 -8.95
CA ILE A 119 -9.46 6.22 -9.73
C ILE A 119 -9.04 6.81 -11.08
N LEU A 120 -9.94 7.50 -11.77
CA LEU A 120 -9.65 8.11 -13.07
C LEU A 120 -8.55 9.18 -12.96
N VAL A 121 -8.66 10.09 -11.98
CA VAL A 121 -7.63 11.10 -11.73
C VAL A 121 -6.30 10.45 -11.36
N SER A 122 -6.31 9.39 -10.56
CA SER A 122 -5.11 8.63 -10.20
C SER A 122 -4.43 8.02 -11.43
N LEU A 123 -5.21 7.46 -12.36
CA LEU A 123 -4.69 6.92 -13.62
C LEU A 123 -4.10 8.02 -14.50
N VAL A 124 -4.76 9.18 -14.59
CA VAL A 124 -4.24 10.33 -15.36
C VAL A 124 -2.93 10.83 -14.76
N ILE A 125 -2.82 10.91 -13.44
CA ILE A 125 -1.59 11.36 -12.77
C ILE A 125 -0.45 10.36 -13.02
N ILE A 126 -0.70 9.05 -12.96
CA ILE A 126 0.32 8.02 -13.30
C ILE A 126 0.83 8.26 -14.73
N TYR A 127 -0.09 8.53 -15.65
CA TYR A 127 0.23 8.81 -17.04
C TYR A 127 1.08 10.07 -17.22
N VAL A 128 0.70 11.17 -16.57
CA VAL A 128 1.38 12.47 -16.71
C VAL A 128 2.77 12.48 -16.06
N ASN A 129 2.96 11.72 -14.97
CA ASN A 129 4.24 11.65 -14.26
C ASN A 129 5.32 10.85 -14.99
N GLY A 130 4.95 10.06 -16.00
CA GLY A 130 5.91 9.25 -16.76
C GLY A 130 6.27 7.92 -16.09
N THR A 131 6.99 7.11 -16.85
CA THR A 131 7.28 5.71 -16.53
C THR A 131 8.24 5.51 -15.38
N GLU A 132 9.15 6.42 -15.20
CA GLU A 132 10.17 6.38 -14.14
C GLU A 132 9.50 6.40 -12.77
N TYR A 133 8.57 7.33 -12.56
CA TYR A 133 7.79 7.45 -11.35
C TYR A 133 6.98 6.18 -11.07
N PHE A 134 6.40 5.60 -12.12
CA PHE A 134 5.65 4.36 -12.00
C PHE A 134 6.55 3.20 -11.54
N THR A 135 7.72 3.02 -12.18
CA THR A 135 8.65 1.92 -11.88
C THR A 135 9.19 2.02 -10.46
N VAL A 136 9.67 3.21 -10.07
CA VAL A 136 10.23 3.43 -8.72
C VAL A 136 9.16 3.26 -7.64
N GLY A 137 7.96 3.81 -7.88
CA GLY A 137 6.84 3.65 -6.96
C GLY A 137 6.39 2.21 -6.82
N PHE A 138 6.36 1.45 -7.91
CA PHE A 138 6.04 0.04 -7.91
C PHE A 138 7.03 -0.77 -7.06
N VAL A 139 8.33 -0.52 -7.23
CA VAL A 139 9.39 -1.15 -6.43
C VAL A 139 9.23 -0.79 -4.94
N ALA A 140 8.93 0.47 -4.63
CA ALA A 140 8.74 0.91 -3.25
C ALA A 140 7.52 0.23 -2.58
N ILE A 141 6.39 0.13 -3.28
CA ILE A 141 5.18 -0.53 -2.77
C ILE A 141 5.44 -2.03 -2.57
N PHE A 142 6.10 -2.68 -3.53
CA PHE A 142 6.46 -4.09 -3.42
C PHE A 142 7.47 -4.34 -2.29
N GLY A 143 8.43 -3.43 -2.10
CA GLY A 143 9.35 -3.44 -0.96
C GLY A 143 8.61 -3.34 0.39
N GLY A 144 7.58 -2.51 0.47
CA GLY A 144 6.69 -2.43 1.64
C GLY A 144 5.97 -3.74 1.92
N LEU A 145 5.44 -4.42 0.90
CA LEU A 145 4.81 -5.73 1.04
C LEU A 145 5.80 -6.79 1.53
N LEU A 146 7.01 -6.80 0.97
CA LEU A 146 8.08 -7.72 1.42
C LEU A 146 8.46 -7.44 2.88
N ALA A 147 8.61 -6.18 3.27
CA ALA A 147 8.89 -5.79 4.65
C ALA A 147 7.79 -6.28 5.61
N TYR A 148 6.51 -6.14 5.23
CA TYR A 148 5.39 -6.70 5.98
C TYR A 148 5.51 -8.21 6.15
N MET A 149 5.76 -8.96 5.07
CA MET A 149 5.92 -10.42 5.13
C MET A 149 7.09 -10.84 6.02
N VAL A 150 8.23 -10.14 5.93
CA VAL A 150 9.41 -10.40 6.77
C VAL A 150 9.10 -10.13 8.24
N CYS A 151 8.43 -9.01 8.56
CA CYS A 151 8.01 -8.70 9.92
C CYS A 151 7.09 -9.77 10.49
N LYS A 152 6.07 -10.18 9.76
CA LYS A 152 5.16 -11.26 10.19
C LYS A 152 5.91 -12.58 10.37
N TRP A 153 6.85 -12.90 9.52
CA TRP A 153 7.63 -14.12 9.61
C TRP A 153 8.61 -14.13 10.80
N VAL A 154 9.30 -13.01 11.05
CA VAL A 154 10.27 -12.87 12.16
C VAL A 154 9.56 -12.86 13.51
N TYR A 155 8.42 -12.21 13.60
CA TYR A 155 7.69 -12.04 14.87
C TYR A 155 6.61 -13.10 15.13
N LYS A 156 6.70 -14.26 14.50
CA LYS A 156 5.82 -15.43 14.68
C LYS A 156 5.26 -15.56 16.10
N GLY A 157 4.01 -15.18 16.33
CA GLY A 157 3.33 -15.39 17.62
C GLY A 157 3.94 -14.66 18.82
N ARG A 158 4.99 -13.84 18.66
CA ARG A 158 5.48 -12.94 19.71
C ARG A 158 4.66 -11.65 19.77
N VAL A 159 3.76 -11.51 18.88
CA VAL A 159 2.84 -10.41 18.83
C VAL A 159 1.72 -10.71 19.80
N LEU A 160 1.67 -9.92 20.87
CA LEU A 160 0.88 -10.10 22.08
C LEU A 160 -0.59 -9.71 21.93
N ASP A 161 -1.26 -10.10 20.85
CA ASP A 161 -2.65 -9.73 20.72
C ASP A 161 -3.54 -10.95 20.81
N ASP A 162 -4.79 -10.65 21.05
CA ASP A 162 -5.81 -11.63 21.35
C ASP A 162 -5.91 -12.68 20.23
N PRO A 163 -5.46 -13.92 20.47
CA PRO A 163 -5.49 -14.97 19.47
C PRO A 163 -6.92 -15.35 19.04
N GLU A 164 -7.93 -14.93 19.77
CA GLU A 164 -9.32 -15.10 19.36
C GLU A 164 -9.74 -14.09 18.30
N VAL A 165 -9.13 -12.90 18.31
CA VAL A 165 -9.43 -11.84 17.34
C VAL A 165 -8.59 -11.99 16.07
N TYR A 166 -7.34 -12.41 16.23
CA TYR A 166 -6.37 -12.58 15.13
C TYR A 166 -5.73 -13.98 15.16
N PRO A 167 -6.49 -15.03 14.80
CA PRO A 167 -5.96 -16.39 14.81
C PRO A 167 -4.90 -16.57 13.74
N LEU A 168 -3.78 -17.16 14.15
CA LEU A 168 -2.68 -17.48 13.27
C LEU A 168 -2.92 -18.80 12.53
N ASN A 169 -2.58 -18.83 11.25
CA ASN A 169 -2.53 -20.07 10.49
C ASN A 169 -1.41 -20.97 11.05
N PRO A 170 -1.71 -22.19 11.53
CA PRO A 170 -0.72 -23.05 12.16
C PRO A 170 0.43 -23.47 11.23
N LYS A 171 0.21 -23.47 9.91
CA LYS A 171 1.22 -23.87 8.91
C LYS A 171 2.12 -22.72 8.50
N THR A 172 1.55 -21.57 8.18
CA THR A 172 2.29 -20.42 7.62
C THR A 172 2.76 -19.45 8.70
N LYS A 173 2.16 -19.50 9.90
CA LYS A 173 2.36 -18.52 10.97
C LYS A 173 2.02 -17.07 10.59
N LEU A 174 1.28 -16.89 9.51
CA LEU A 174 0.66 -15.64 9.10
C LEU A 174 -0.73 -15.53 9.71
N ASP A 175 -1.28 -14.33 9.77
CA ASP A 175 -2.67 -14.15 10.18
C ASP A 175 -3.62 -14.84 9.20
N LEU A 176 -4.77 -15.25 9.69
CA LEU A 176 -5.74 -15.93 8.87
C LEU A 176 -6.31 -14.95 7.83
N GLY A 177 -6.14 -15.27 6.55
CA GLY A 177 -6.51 -14.41 5.41
C GLY A 177 -5.34 -13.70 4.74
N ASP A 178 -4.16 -13.67 5.36
CA ASP A 178 -2.98 -13.01 4.78
C ASP A 178 -2.59 -13.60 3.43
N LEU A 179 -2.66 -14.92 3.25
CA LEU A 179 -2.36 -15.55 1.95
C LEU A 179 -3.30 -15.10 0.84
N ILE A 180 -4.59 -14.91 1.16
CA ILE A 180 -5.58 -14.42 0.21
C ILE A 180 -5.26 -12.97 -0.16
N HIS A 181 -4.99 -12.13 0.83
CA HIS A 181 -4.71 -10.71 0.62
C HIS A 181 -3.38 -10.49 -0.11
N ILE A 182 -2.32 -11.20 0.27
CA ILE A 182 -1.04 -11.17 -0.44
C ILE A 182 -1.24 -11.60 -1.90
N GLY A 183 -2.01 -12.67 -2.12
CA GLY A 183 -2.38 -13.11 -3.46
C GLY A 183 -3.14 -12.04 -4.24
N ASP A 184 -4.09 -11.36 -3.61
CA ASP A 184 -4.87 -10.27 -4.22
C ASP A 184 -3.98 -9.08 -4.59
N TYR A 185 -3.04 -8.70 -3.73
CA TYR A 185 -2.07 -7.64 -4.05
C TYR A 185 -1.12 -8.04 -5.18
N CYS A 186 -0.57 -9.23 -5.14
CA CYS A 186 0.36 -9.70 -6.17
C CYS A 186 -0.28 -9.73 -7.56
N TRP A 187 -1.48 -10.30 -7.70
CA TRP A 187 -2.13 -10.35 -9.02
C TRP A 187 -2.55 -8.97 -9.52
N LEU A 188 -3.00 -8.08 -8.61
CA LEU A 188 -3.34 -6.70 -8.96
C LEU A 188 -2.11 -5.94 -9.45
N PHE A 189 -0.99 -6.05 -8.73
CA PHE A 189 0.28 -5.45 -9.17
C PHE A 189 0.78 -6.07 -10.47
N GLY A 190 0.60 -7.36 -10.66
CA GLY A 190 0.90 -8.04 -11.90
C GLY A 190 0.14 -7.44 -13.09
N LEU A 191 -1.17 -7.20 -12.93
CA LEU A 191 -2.00 -6.53 -13.94
C LEU A 191 -1.53 -5.10 -14.22
N LEU A 192 -1.24 -4.31 -13.17
CA LEU A 192 -0.78 -2.94 -13.31
C LEU A 192 0.58 -2.89 -14.02
N SER A 193 1.50 -3.81 -13.70
CA SER A 193 2.81 -3.89 -14.35
C SER A 193 2.71 -4.27 -15.84
N ILE A 194 1.86 -5.23 -16.18
CA ILE A 194 1.60 -5.58 -17.59
C ILE A 194 0.93 -4.41 -18.31
N GLY A 195 -0.05 -3.77 -17.69
CA GLY A 195 -0.70 -2.57 -18.23
C GLY A 195 0.30 -1.43 -18.49
N GLY A 196 1.22 -1.20 -17.54
CA GLY A 196 2.31 -0.25 -17.71
C GLY A 196 3.23 -0.60 -18.88
N ALA A 197 3.62 -1.87 -19.01
CA ALA A 197 4.45 -2.33 -20.11
C ALA A 197 3.78 -2.14 -21.49
N ILE A 198 2.48 -2.45 -21.58
CA ILE A 198 1.68 -2.22 -22.78
C ILE A 198 1.59 -0.73 -23.10
N PHE A 199 1.32 0.08 -22.10
CA PHE A 199 1.25 1.52 -22.23
C PHE A 199 2.55 2.11 -22.74
N LEU A 200 3.69 1.76 -22.12
CA LEU A 200 5.01 2.14 -22.56
C LEU A 200 5.26 1.80 -24.02
N TYR A 201 4.96 0.56 -24.40
CA TYR A 201 5.19 0.09 -25.76
C TYR A 201 4.41 0.89 -26.81
N PHE A 202 3.14 1.23 -26.56
CA PHE A 202 2.32 1.92 -27.56
C PHE A 202 2.45 3.44 -27.53
N TYR A 203 2.69 4.02 -26.38
CA TYR A 203 2.64 5.46 -26.21
C TYR A 203 4.01 6.14 -26.24
N GLU A 204 4.99 5.59 -25.55
CA GLU A 204 6.33 6.20 -25.46
C GLU A 204 7.32 5.66 -26.50
N ARG A 205 6.92 4.75 -27.35
CA ARG A 205 7.82 4.08 -28.32
C ARG A 205 8.58 5.05 -29.22
N GLU A 206 7.95 6.12 -29.65
CA GLU A 206 8.57 7.08 -30.59
C GLU A 206 9.55 8.03 -29.89
N TYR A 207 9.25 8.45 -28.68
CA TYR A 207 10.04 9.42 -27.93
C TYR A 207 10.86 8.77 -26.82
N GLY A 208 10.40 7.68 -26.25
CA GLY A 208 11.00 7.06 -25.08
C GLY A 208 12.41 6.51 -25.34
N VAL A 209 12.66 5.95 -26.52
CA VAL A 209 13.99 5.39 -26.84
C VAL A 209 15.06 6.49 -26.85
N GLU A 210 14.76 7.62 -27.48
CA GLU A 210 15.66 8.76 -27.58
C GLU A 210 15.86 9.44 -26.24
N TYR A 211 14.75 9.72 -25.54
CA TYR A 211 14.75 10.33 -24.22
C TYR A 211 15.53 9.51 -23.18
N TYR A 212 15.29 8.21 -23.10
CA TYR A 212 15.97 7.37 -22.10
C TYR A 212 17.46 7.13 -22.44
N LEU A 213 17.84 7.17 -23.70
CA LEU A 213 19.24 7.11 -24.09
C LEU A 213 19.98 8.42 -23.79
N GLU A 214 19.33 9.57 -23.94
CA GLU A 214 19.91 10.86 -23.62
C GLU A 214 20.00 11.14 -22.14
N GLU A 215 18.93 10.82 -21.37
CA GLU A 215 18.86 11.10 -19.94
C GLU A 215 19.69 10.11 -19.11
N TYR A 216 19.76 8.85 -19.53
CA TYR A 216 20.48 7.79 -18.82
C TYR A 216 21.59 7.20 -19.72
N GLU A 217 22.81 7.68 -19.57
CA GLU A 217 23.98 7.21 -20.34
C GLU A 217 24.22 5.70 -20.15
N SER A 218 23.88 5.13 -18.98
CA SER A 218 24.03 3.71 -18.71
C SER A 218 23.08 3.24 -17.61
N GLY A 219 22.74 1.94 -17.63
CA GLY A 219 21.93 1.30 -16.58
C GLY A 219 20.62 0.72 -17.08
N LEU A 220 19.74 0.35 -16.14
CA LEU A 220 18.47 -0.29 -16.45
C LEU A 220 17.55 0.62 -17.27
N PHE A 221 17.55 1.91 -16.98
CA PHE A 221 16.68 2.89 -17.61
C PHE A 221 17.17 3.31 -19.01
N SER A 222 18.44 3.16 -19.33
CA SER A 222 18.95 3.43 -20.69
C SER A 222 18.42 2.45 -21.74
N ASN A 223 17.95 1.29 -21.33
CA ASN A 223 17.38 0.28 -22.22
C ASN A 223 15.86 0.24 -22.14
N PHE A 224 15.19 1.07 -22.93
CA PHE A 224 13.74 1.20 -22.97
C PHE A 224 13.02 -0.15 -23.22
N TYR A 225 13.43 -0.91 -24.20
CA TYR A 225 12.83 -2.22 -24.46
C TYR A 225 13.12 -3.23 -23.35
N GLY A 226 14.32 -3.19 -22.76
CA GLY A 226 14.67 -4.00 -21.60
C GLY A 226 13.76 -3.73 -20.41
N MET A 227 13.43 -2.47 -20.16
CA MET A 227 12.46 -2.05 -19.12
C MET A 227 11.06 -2.60 -19.39
N ILE A 228 10.57 -2.52 -20.63
CA ILE A 228 9.26 -3.06 -21.01
C ILE A 228 9.22 -4.58 -20.77
N PHE A 229 10.23 -5.32 -21.21
CA PHE A 229 10.32 -6.76 -21.00
C PHE A 229 10.40 -7.12 -19.51
N LEU A 230 11.12 -6.35 -18.72
CA LEU A 230 11.24 -6.55 -17.28
C LEU A 230 9.89 -6.31 -16.58
N CYS A 231 9.20 -5.22 -16.90
CA CYS A 231 7.88 -4.92 -16.36
C CYS A 231 6.84 -5.97 -16.77
N ALA A 232 6.85 -6.42 -18.01
CA ALA A 232 5.96 -7.46 -18.50
C ALA A 232 6.25 -8.81 -17.83
N GLY A 233 7.53 -9.20 -17.71
CA GLY A 233 7.96 -10.45 -17.09
C GLY A 233 7.67 -10.50 -15.59
N LEU A 234 8.00 -9.46 -14.86
CA LEU A 234 7.64 -9.31 -13.43
C LEU A 234 6.13 -9.29 -13.26
N GLY A 235 5.42 -8.56 -14.12
CA GLY A 235 3.98 -8.49 -14.09
C GLY A 235 3.33 -9.87 -14.28
N ALA A 236 3.80 -10.64 -15.26
CA ALA A 236 3.32 -12.00 -15.49
C ALA A 236 3.62 -12.94 -14.31
N ALA A 237 4.83 -12.88 -13.75
CA ALA A 237 5.22 -13.67 -12.59
C ALA A 237 4.37 -13.35 -11.35
N LEU A 238 4.14 -12.05 -11.08
CA LEU A 238 3.30 -11.60 -9.97
C LEU A 238 1.84 -11.98 -10.16
N LEU A 239 1.31 -11.86 -11.39
CA LEU A 239 -0.06 -12.23 -11.71
C LEU A 239 -0.31 -13.72 -11.49
N ILE A 240 0.55 -14.57 -12.03
CA ILE A 240 0.44 -16.02 -11.90
C ILE A 240 0.66 -16.42 -10.43
N GLY A 241 1.72 -15.93 -9.79
CA GLY A 241 2.04 -16.21 -8.39
C GLY A 241 0.93 -15.75 -7.45
N GLY A 242 0.37 -14.56 -7.68
CA GLY A 242 -0.75 -14.01 -6.92
C GLY A 242 -2.01 -14.86 -7.03
N LEU A 243 -2.38 -15.29 -8.23
CA LEU A 243 -3.54 -16.16 -8.43
C LEU A 243 -3.35 -17.53 -7.77
N ILE A 244 -2.13 -18.09 -7.78
CA ILE A 244 -1.81 -19.34 -7.09
C ILE A 244 -1.94 -19.17 -5.58
N LEU A 245 -1.31 -18.12 -5.01
CA LEU A 245 -1.37 -17.82 -3.57
C LEU A 245 -2.81 -17.60 -3.11
N ARG A 246 -3.60 -16.85 -3.88
CA ARG A 246 -5.02 -16.64 -3.61
C ARG A 246 -5.80 -17.96 -3.57
N LYS A 247 -5.62 -18.83 -4.55
CA LYS A 247 -6.29 -20.14 -4.58
C LYS A 247 -5.87 -21.02 -3.41
N ILE A 248 -4.59 -21.03 -3.05
CA ILE A 248 -4.10 -21.76 -1.88
C ILE A 248 -4.73 -21.20 -0.61
N GLY A 249 -4.72 -19.87 -0.44
CA GLY A 249 -5.33 -19.20 0.71
C GLY A 249 -6.83 -19.49 0.82
N GLN A 250 -7.58 -19.38 -0.28
CA GLN A 250 -9.01 -19.70 -0.29
C GLN A 250 -9.30 -21.16 0.13
N LYS A 251 -8.46 -22.09 -0.31
CA LYS A 251 -8.62 -23.52 0.03
C LYS A 251 -8.22 -23.82 1.48
N THR A 252 -7.18 -23.18 2.01
CA THR A 252 -6.63 -23.47 3.35
C THR A 252 -7.25 -22.62 4.46
N GLU A 253 -7.57 -21.38 4.17
CA GLU A 253 -8.00 -20.39 5.17
C GLU A 253 -9.48 -20.00 5.03
N GLY A 254 -10.06 -20.12 3.83
CA GLY A 254 -11.43 -19.70 3.54
C GLY A 254 -12.50 -20.25 4.47
N PRO A 255 -12.51 -21.55 4.81
CA PRO A 255 -13.49 -22.13 5.72
C PRO A 255 -13.42 -21.56 7.16
N GLU A 256 -12.22 -21.29 7.65
CA GLU A 256 -12.02 -20.73 8.99
C GLU A 256 -12.32 -19.23 9.04
N LEU A 257 -11.98 -18.51 7.99
CA LEU A 257 -12.35 -17.10 7.82
C LEU A 257 -13.87 -16.90 7.81
N ALA A 258 -14.59 -17.75 7.10
CA ALA A 258 -16.06 -17.67 7.08
C ALA A 258 -16.69 -17.88 8.47
N LYS A 259 -16.11 -18.77 9.29
CA LYS A 259 -16.54 -18.97 10.68
C LYS A 259 -16.27 -17.74 11.54
N LEU A 260 -15.10 -17.12 11.39
CA LEU A 260 -14.76 -15.90 12.12
C LEU A 260 -15.66 -14.72 11.74
N GLU A 261 -15.99 -14.56 10.48
CA GLU A 261 -16.89 -13.50 10.02
C GLU A 261 -18.31 -13.66 10.59
N THR A 262 -18.80 -14.89 10.76
CA THR A 262 -20.09 -15.15 11.42
C THR A 262 -20.04 -14.78 12.89
N VAL A 263 -19.00 -15.18 13.62
CA VAL A 263 -18.83 -14.83 15.04
C VAL A 263 -18.69 -13.31 15.26
N ARG A 264 -18.01 -12.61 14.35
CA ARG A 264 -17.88 -11.14 14.40
C ARG A 264 -19.18 -10.40 14.12
N LYS A 265 -20.09 -10.98 13.36
CA LYS A 265 -21.42 -10.40 13.08
C LYS A 265 -22.42 -10.61 14.22
N GLU A 266 -22.19 -11.60 15.06
CA GLU A 266 -23.02 -11.92 16.20
C GLU A 266 -22.61 -11.16 17.48
N ARG A 267 -21.41 -10.58 17.51
CA ARG A 267 -20.93 -9.65 18.55
C ARG A 267 -21.26 -8.20 18.20
#